data_1c4dd518204062306050f0dac4d45561
#
_entry.id   1c4dd518204062306050f0dac4d45561
#
_cell.length_a   1.000
_cell.length_b   1.000
_cell.length_c   1.000
_cell.angle_alpha   90.00
_cell.angle_beta   90.00
_cell.angle_gamma   90.00
#
_symmetry.space_group_name_H-M   'P 1'
#
loop_
_entity.id
_entity.type
_entity.pdbx_description
1 polymer ?
#
loop_
_entity_poly.entity_id
_entity_poly.type
_entity_poly.pdbx_seq_one_letter_code
_entity_poly.pdbx_strand_id
1 'polypeptide(L)'
;MGMIVVDNLGVSFSGNVLFEDVNLKFVPGECYGLIGANGAGKSTFLKVMSGDVDSTSGAVHIPDGCRLSMLRQDHFAYESHTVLDTVLMGHKPLYAVYEERMRLYDKAELTDAEGERIGELEALFGEMDGYVAESDAATMLADLGISTDKHDKPMAQLDGAEKVRVLLAQALFGDPDVLLLDEPTNQLDYLSVLWLEKFIMDFKNTVIVVSHDRHFLNKVCTYIADVDFGQIKLYPGNYDFWKQSSELIQQQQQDKKQKDEKKIQELEAFVRRFSANASKSKQATSRKKMIEKLRPDEMPTSRRRSPFIHFKPFRSCGNRVLTVKNLSASVGGDPVLKDVSFTLEKDEKLAIVGQNGVSKTALLDVLAGELTPDAGSIEWGDTIRTSYFPKDNTDYFKNKMSIMDWLSSYQDSVDNEALRGFLGRMLFSGDDAKKNVQVLSGGEKARAMFSRMMMADGNVLLFDEPTNHLDLEAISAINTALEVFDGGLILTSHDFQLLNTVPNRIIEVSPYGMIDRRMDFDSYMQDERVAQIRQSWAVPVQ
;
A
#
# COMPACT_ATOMS: atom_id res chain seq x y z
N MET A 1 -8.49 -13.08 27.53
CA MET A 1 -8.37 -11.91 26.66
C MET A 1 -9.74 -11.36 26.35
N GLY A 2 -9.94 -10.05 26.43
CA GLY A 2 -11.23 -9.41 26.19
C GLY A 2 -11.39 -8.97 24.75
N MET A 3 -12.63 -8.89 24.31
CA MET A 3 -13.02 -8.39 22.99
C MET A 3 -12.96 -6.85 22.99
N ILE A 4 -12.45 -6.25 21.91
CA ILE A 4 -12.52 -4.80 21.70
C ILE A 4 -13.89 -4.44 21.15
N VAL A 5 -14.52 -3.42 21.74
CA VAL A 5 -15.85 -2.95 21.33
C VAL A 5 -15.76 -1.49 20.91
N VAL A 6 -16.22 -1.22 19.71
CA VAL A 6 -16.42 0.15 19.19
C VAL A 6 -17.91 0.44 19.24
N ASP A 7 -18.31 1.49 19.94
CA ASP A 7 -19.72 1.84 20.19
C ASP A 7 -20.03 3.25 19.67
N ASN A 8 -20.93 3.35 18.69
CA ASN A 8 -21.43 4.60 18.08
C ASN A 8 -20.31 5.59 17.71
N LEU A 9 -19.16 5.05 17.26
CA LEU A 9 -17.98 5.86 16.97
C LEU A 9 -18.20 6.73 15.76
N GLY A 10 -17.89 8.02 15.89
CA GLY A 10 -17.89 8.99 14.82
C GLY A 10 -16.67 9.89 14.85
N VAL A 11 -16.14 10.21 13.67
CA VAL A 11 -14.99 11.12 13.49
C VAL A 11 -15.27 12.12 12.37
N SER A 12 -15.06 13.39 12.68
CA SER A 12 -15.19 14.49 11.72
C SER A 12 -14.08 15.52 11.91
N PHE A 13 -13.58 16.09 10.80
CA PHE A 13 -12.60 17.17 10.81
C PHE A 13 -13.13 18.37 10.04
N SER A 14 -13.14 19.54 10.68
CA SER A 14 -13.58 20.81 10.07
C SER A 14 -14.92 20.71 9.34
N GLY A 15 -15.88 19.95 9.88
CA GLY A 15 -17.20 19.75 9.31
C GLY A 15 -17.31 18.64 8.25
N ASN A 16 -16.19 18.01 7.85
CA ASN A 16 -16.20 16.83 6.99
C ASN A 16 -16.29 15.57 7.85
N VAL A 17 -17.39 14.84 7.73
CA VAL A 17 -17.57 13.53 8.37
C VAL A 17 -16.76 12.48 7.61
N LEU A 18 -15.86 11.79 8.31
CA LEU A 18 -15.16 10.63 7.77
C LEU A 18 -16.03 9.38 7.89
N PHE A 19 -16.51 9.12 9.09
CA PHE A 19 -17.46 8.06 9.41
C PHE A 19 -18.26 8.41 10.67
N GLU A 20 -19.46 7.83 10.79
CA GLU A 20 -20.37 8.01 11.92
C GLU A 20 -21.15 6.71 12.20
N ASP A 21 -21.69 6.61 13.43
CA ASP A 21 -22.49 5.45 13.89
C ASP A 21 -21.79 4.10 13.71
N VAL A 22 -20.47 4.07 13.86
CA VAL A 22 -19.68 2.83 13.68
C VAL A 22 -19.80 1.96 14.93
N ASN A 23 -20.28 0.73 14.74
CA ASN A 23 -20.44 -0.27 15.77
C ASN A 23 -19.74 -1.56 15.35
N LEU A 24 -18.61 -1.91 15.98
CA LEU A 24 -17.78 -3.04 15.63
C LEU A 24 -17.34 -3.82 16.87
N LYS A 25 -17.02 -5.11 16.64
CA LYS A 25 -16.45 -5.99 17.64
C LYS A 25 -15.27 -6.73 17.05
N PHE A 26 -14.12 -6.64 17.73
CA PHE A 26 -12.91 -7.34 17.31
C PHE A 26 -12.62 -8.46 18.33
N VAL A 27 -12.48 -9.67 17.84
CA VAL A 27 -12.33 -10.89 18.65
C VAL A 27 -10.88 -11.36 18.59
N PRO A 28 -10.28 -11.80 19.72
CA PRO A 28 -8.92 -12.35 19.73
C PRO A 28 -8.78 -13.55 18.77
N GLY A 29 -7.60 -13.66 18.15
CA GLY A 29 -7.29 -14.72 17.19
C GLY A 29 -7.72 -14.45 15.75
N GLU A 30 -8.31 -13.27 15.49
CA GLU A 30 -8.79 -12.90 14.16
C GLU A 30 -7.98 -11.73 13.56
N CYS A 31 -7.79 -11.77 12.25
CA CYS A 31 -7.15 -10.71 11.49
C CYS A 31 -8.19 -9.94 10.66
N TYR A 32 -8.25 -8.63 10.89
CA TYR A 32 -9.21 -7.73 10.27
C TYR A 32 -8.51 -6.82 9.26
N GLY A 33 -8.80 -7.00 7.96
CA GLY A 33 -8.32 -6.11 6.90
C GLY A 33 -9.20 -4.87 6.77
N LEU A 34 -8.67 -3.69 7.08
CA LEU A 34 -9.39 -2.42 6.94
C LEU A 34 -9.14 -1.83 5.55
N ILE A 35 -10.16 -1.81 4.71
CA ILE A 35 -10.08 -1.36 3.33
C ILE A 35 -10.99 -0.18 3.05
N GLY A 36 -10.71 0.58 2.00
CA GLY A 36 -11.52 1.74 1.57
C GLY A 36 -10.71 2.68 0.69
N ALA A 37 -11.37 3.62 0.03
CA ALA A 37 -10.74 4.62 -0.81
C ALA A 37 -9.69 5.45 -0.05
N ASN A 38 -8.74 6.06 -0.77
CA ASN A 38 -7.82 7.02 -0.17
C ASN A 38 -8.60 8.20 0.43
N GLY A 39 -8.26 8.58 1.68
CA GLY A 39 -8.97 9.61 2.42
C GLY A 39 -10.31 9.19 3.03
N ALA A 40 -10.67 7.89 3.01
CA ALA A 40 -11.89 7.39 3.66
C ALA A 40 -11.82 7.38 5.20
N GLY A 41 -10.63 7.56 5.78
CA GLY A 41 -10.44 7.59 7.23
C GLY A 41 -9.81 6.33 7.84
N LYS A 42 -9.21 5.42 7.04
CA LYS A 42 -8.59 4.18 7.51
C LYS A 42 -7.53 4.41 8.59
N SER A 43 -6.48 5.19 8.26
CA SER A 43 -5.41 5.51 9.23
C SER A 43 -5.92 6.33 10.42
N THR A 44 -6.96 7.15 10.21
CA THR A 44 -7.61 7.88 11.31
C THR A 44 -8.32 6.93 12.27
N PHE A 45 -9.00 5.90 11.73
CA PHE A 45 -9.62 4.86 12.55
C PHE A 45 -8.58 4.13 13.41
N LEU A 46 -7.43 3.73 12.83
CA LEU A 46 -6.35 3.13 13.61
C LEU A 46 -5.81 4.07 14.71
N LYS A 47 -5.66 5.37 14.42
CA LYS A 47 -5.23 6.37 15.41
C LYS A 47 -6.26 6.60 16.54
N VAL A 48 -7.54 6.46 16.24
CA VAL A 48 -8.59 6.49 17.30
C VAL A 48 -8.54 5.22 18.13
N MET A 49 -8.32 4.06 17.49
CA MET A 49 -8.13 2.78 18.21
C MET A 49 -6.90 2.80 19.12
N SER A 50 -5.80 3.46 18.72
CA SER A 50 -4.59 3.60 19.54
C SER A 50 -4.70 4.68 20.62
N GLY A 51 -5.73 5.52 20.59
CA GLY A 51 -5.88 6.67 21.49
C GLY A 51 -5.02 7.88 21.09
N ASP A 52 -4.40 7.88 19.89
CA ASP A 52 -3.62 9.03 19.40
C ASP A 52 -4.52 10.17 18.89
N VAL A 53 -5.78 9.89 18.58
CA VAL A 53 -6.79 10.86 18.12
C VAL A 53 -8.11 10.62 18.85
N ASP A 54 -8.70 11.69 19.40
CA ASP A 54 -10.01 11.62 20.03
C ASP A 54 -11.15 11.44 19.01
N SER A 55 -12.15 10.65 19.37
CA SER A 55 -13.39 10.54 18.60
C SER A 55 -14.25 11.79 18.75
N THR A 56 -15.04 12.13 17.72
CA THR A 56 -16.04 13.20 17.80
C THR A 56 -17.28 12.73 18.56
N SER A 57 -17.63 11.45 18.45
CA SER A 57 -18.75 10.81 19.17
C SER A 57 -18.44 9.34 19.42
N GLY A 58 -19.13 8.74 20.39
CA GLY A 58 -18.95 7.33 20.74
C GLY A 58 -17.63 7.03 21.45
N ALA A 59 -17.30 5.76 21.62
CA ALA A 59 -16.11 5.33 22.33
C ALA A 59 -15.55 4.00 21.81
N VAL A 60 -14.26 3.79 22.05
CA VAL A 60 -13.58 2.50 21.90
C VAL A 60 -13.29 1.93 23.28
N HIS A 61 -13.79 0.74 23.52
CA HIS A 61 -13.60 0.02 24.78
C HIS A 61 -12.56 -1.08 24.59
N ILE A 62 -11.37 -0.87 25.15
CA ILE A 62 -10.28 -1.84 25.20
C ILE A 62 -10.24 -2.39 26.64
N PRO A 63 -10.17 -3.71 26.84
CA PRO A 63 -10.10 -4.31 28.18
C PRO A 63 -8.88 -3.82 28.97
N ASP A 64 -9.04 -3.67 30.28
CA ASP A 64 -7.95 -3.28 31.18
C ASP A 64 -6.79 -4.29 31.10
N GLY A 65 -5.56 -3.77 31.09
CA GLY A 65 -4.33 -4.57 31.00
C GLY A 65 -4.01 -5.09 29.60
N CYS A 66 -4.84 -4.80 28.60
CA CYS A 66 -4.60 -5.15 27.21
C CYS A 66 -3.47 -4.28 26.60
N ARG A 67 -2.43 -4.91 26.09
CA ARG A 67 -1.31 -4.24 25.44
C ARG A 67 -1.56 -4.06 23.95
N LEU A 68 -1.71 -2.80 23.54
CA LEU A 68 -1.87 -2.41 22.15
C LEU A 68 -0.54 -1.94 21.56
N SER A 69 -0.16 -2.48 20.41
CA SER A 69 0.97 -2.04 19.63
C SER A 69 0.53 -1.53 18.28
N MET A 70 1.16 -0.46 17.79
CA MET A 70 0.85 0.14 16.49
C MET A 70 2.12 0.40 15.71
N LEU A 71 2.15 -0.06 14.46
CA LEU A 71 3.21 0.30 13.50
C LEU A 71 3.07 1.79 13.16
N ARG A 72 4.06 2.58 13.57
CA ARG A 72 4.12 4.02 13.31
C ARG A 72 4.99 4.31 12.09
N GLN A 73 4.56 5.24 11.26
CA GLN A 73 5.27 5.63 10.04
C GLN A 73 6.34 6.72 10.27
N ASP A 74 6.56 7.14 11.54
CA ASP A 74 7.57 8.14 11.86
C ASP A 74 8.96 7.50 11.97
N HIS A 75 9.69 7.54 10.87
CA HIS A 75 11.03 6.98 10.75
C HIS A 75 12.10 7.76 11.53
N PHE A 76 11.81 8.97 11.97
CA PHE A 76 12.76 9.88 12.61
C PHE A 76 12.70 9.84 14.14
N ALA A 77 11.64 9.29 14.70
CA ALA A 77 11.40 9.29 16.15
C ALA A 77 12.50 8.58 16.96
N TYR A 78 13.24 7.65 16.33
CA TYR A 78 14.20 6.78 17.00
C TYR A 78 15.64 6.92 16.51
N GLU A 79 15.99 7.98 15.79
CA GLU A 79 17.31 8.14 15.15
C GLU A 79 18.50 8.09 16.10
N SER A 80 18.30 8.49 17.37
CA SER A 80 19.34 8.49 18.39
C SER A 80 19.52 7.15 19.12
N HIS A 81 18.61 6.20 18.94
CA HIS A 81 18.64 4.89 19.60
C HIS A 81 19.31 3.85 18.71
N THR A 82 19.84 2.79 19.33
CA THR A 82 20.33 1.65 18.58
C THR A 82 19.19 0.88 17.92
N VAL A 83 19.50 0.10 16.91
CA VAL A 83 18.52 -0.77 16.23
C VAL A 83 17.88 -1.73 17.22
N LEU A 84 18.68 -2.37 18.09
CA LEU A 84 18.20 -3.33 19.08
C LEU A 84 17.33 -2.66 20.14
N ASP A 85 17.78 -1.52 20.71
CA ASP A 85 16.98 -0.77 21.67
C ASP A 85 15.63 -0.33 21.10
N THR A 86 15.64 0.08 19.82
CA THR A 86 14.40 0.49 19.13
C THR A 86 13.37 -0.63 19.12
N VAL A 87 13.79 -1.88 18.89
CA VAL A 87 12.87 -3.04 18.95
C VAL A 87 12.37 -3.27 20.37
N LEU A 88 13.26 -3.26 21.38
CA LEU A 88 12.90 -3.44 22.78
C LEU A 88 11.89 -2.39 23.27
N MET A 89 11.97 -1.15 22.77
CA MET A 89 10.99 -0.09 23.05
C MET A 89 9.55 -0.42 22.63
N GLY A 90 9.35 -1.42 21.79
CA GLY A 90 8.04 -1.96 21.44
C GLY A 90 7.28 -2.50 22.65
N HIS A 91 7.99 -3.02 23.64
CA HIS A 91 7.43 -3.43 24.92
C HIS A 91 7.74 -2.38 26.02
N LYS A 92 7.03 -1.26 26.02
CA LYS A 92 7.30 -0.12 26.90
C LYS A 92 7.50 -0.47 28.38
N PRO A 93 6.65 -1.31 29.04
CA PRO A 93 6.87 -1.70 30.42
C PRO A 93 8.21 -2.42 30.64
N LEU A 94 8.54 -3.36 29.77
CA LEU A 94 9.81 -4.08 29.82
C LEU A 94 11.00 -3.15 29.64
N TYR A 95 10.93 -2.26 28.65
CA TYR A 95 12.01 -1.31 28.36
C TYR A 95 12.24 -0.32 29.51
N ALA A 96 11.17 0.14 30.16
CA ALA A 96 11.29 1.01 31.34
C ALA A 96 12.01 0.31 32.52
N VAL A 97 11.70 -0.96 32.76
CA VAL A 97 12.40 -1.80 33.76
C VAL A 97 13.87 -2.02 33.35
N TYR A 98 14.11 -2.29 32.07
CA TYR A 98 15.45 -2.46 31.52
C TYR A 98 16.31 -1.21 31.71
N GLU A 99 15.82 -0.03 31.30
CA GLU A 99 16.54 1.25 31.45
C GLU A 99 16.83 1.59 32.94
N GLU A 100 15.83 1.44 33.80
CA GLU A 100 16.00 1.73 35.24
C GLU A 100 17.04 0.79 35.88
N ARG A 101 16.99 -0.50 35.51
CA ARG A 101 17.94 -1.53 35.94
C ARG A 101 19.35 -1.20 35.49
N MET A 102 19.57 -0.92 34.18
CA MET A 102 20.87 -0.57 33.63
C MET A 102 21.45 0.69 34.30
N ARG A 103 20.62 1.73 34.46
CA ARG A 103 21.03 2.97 35.13
C ARG A 103 21.46 2.75 36.59
N LEU A 104 20.85 1.82 37.32
CA LEU A 104 21.24 1.49 38.67
C LEU A 104 22.53 0.66 38.71
N TYR A 105 22.73 -0.27 37.78
CA TYR A 105 23.96 -1.05 37.69
C TYR A 105 25.20 -0.22 37.28
N ASP A 106 25.01 0.86 36.51
CA ASP A 106 26.11 1.77 36.13
C ASP A 106 26.59 2.66 37.30
N LYS A 107 25.91 2.66 38.44
CA LYS A 107 26.32 3.44 39.62
C LYS A 107 27.47 2.77 40.35
N ALA A 108 28.51 3.54 40.63
CA ALA A 108 29.68 3.06 41.40
C ALA A 108 29.36 2.70 42.86
N GLU A 109 28.38 3.35 43.47
CA GLU A 109 27.93 3.09 44.84
C GLU A 109 26.40 3.09 44.87
N LEU A 110 25.82 2.07 45.49
CA LEU A 110 24.38 1.91 45.68
C LEU A 110 24.00 2.19 47.12
N THR A 111 22.88 2.88 47.31
CA THR A 111 22.21 2.99 48.62
C THR A 111 21.41 1.71 48.91
N ASP A 112 21.11 1.44 50.21
CA ASP A 112 20.31 0.27 50.61
C ASP A 112 18.95 0.24 49.85
N ALA A 113 18.29 1.40 49.72
CA ALA A 113 17.03 1.51 48.99
C ALA A 113 17.18 1.20 47.50
N GLU A 114 18.29 1.57 46.87
CA GLU A 114 18.56 1.23 45.46
C GLU A 114 18.87 -0.26 45.30
N GLY A 115 19.52 -0.89 46.29
CA GLY A 115 19.69 -2.34 46.33
C GLY A 115 18.36 -3.10 46.40
N GLU A 116 17.42 -2.66 47.27
CA GLU A 116 16.07 -3.22 47.29
C GLU A 116 15.34 -3.01 45.95
N ARG A 117 15.47 -1.82 45.36
CA ARG A 117 14.85 -1.50 44.07
C ARG A 117 15.39 -2.38 42.93
N ILE A 118 16.69 -2.69 42.90
CA ILE A 118 17.26 -3.65 41.93
C ILE A 118 16.62 -5.03 42.09
N GLY A 119 16.40 -5.49 43.34
CA GLY A 119 15.73 -6.78 43.58
C GLY A 119 14.30 -6.82 43.04
N GLU A 120 13.53 -5.73 43.20
CA GLU A 120 12.18 -5.60 42.62
C GLU A 120 12.24 -5.60 41.09
N LEU A 121 13.17 -4.83 40.49
CA LEU A 121 13.35 -4.74 39.03
C LEU A 121 13.77 -6.09 38.43
N GLU A 122 14.62 -6.86 39.09
CA GLU A 122 14.99 -8.20 38.65
C GLU A 122 13.81 -9.17 38.65
N ALA A 123 12.94 -9.10 39.65
CA ALA A 123 11.72 -9.90 39.67
C ALA A 123 10.76 -9.51 38.53
N LEU A 124 10.52 -8.22 38.33
CA LEU A 124 9.67 -7.71 37.24
C LEU A 124 10.25 -8.04 35.86
N PHE A 125 11.58 -7.92 35.70
CA PHE A 125 12.27 -8.23 34.47
C PHE A 125 12.13 -9.72 34.11
N GLY A 126 12.26 -10.60 35.12
CA GLY A 126 12.04 -12.03 34.93
C GLY A 126 10.59 -12.39 34.59
N GLU A 127 9.60 -11.73 35.22
CA GLU A 127 8.18 -11.94 34.92
C GLU A 127 7.80 -11.52 33.48
N MET A 128 8.54 -10.57 32.88
CA MET A 128 8.33 -10.08 31.52
C MET A 128 9.22 -10.75 30.48
N ASP A 129 9.82 -11.90 30.78
CA ASP A 129 10.77 -12.61 29.91
C ASP A 129 11.98 -11.76 29.47
N GLY A 130 12.36 -10.77 30.30
CA GLY A 130 13.38 -9.78 29.96
C GLY A 130 14.76 -10.37 29.66
N TYR A 131 15.12 -11.54 30.26
CA TYR A 131 16.41 -12.19 30.03
C TYR A 131 16.59 -12.75 28.62
N VAL A 132 15.50 -13.02 27.90
CA VAL A 132 15.52 -13.50 26.50
C VAL A 132 15.17 -12.39 25.50
N ALA A 133 14.71 -11.24 25.98
CA ALA A 133 14.20 -10.13 25.17
C ALA A 133 15.20 -9.64 24.10
N GLU A 134 16.48 -9.48 24.44
CA GLU A 134 17.51 -9.08 23.48
C GLU A 134 17.73 -10.15 22.40
N SER A 135 17.73 -11.43 22.78
CA SER A 135 17.87 -12.55 21.85
C SER A 135 16.69 -12.66 20.91
N ASP A 136 15.48 -12.47 21.41
CA ASP A 136 14.26 -12.51 20.63
C ASP A 136 14.17 -11.32 19.65
N ALA A 137 14.54 -10.12 20.12
CA ALA A 137 14.64 -8.93 19.27
C ALA A 137 15.70 -9.13 18.16
N ALA A 138 16.88 -9.67 18.50
CA ALA A 138 17.93 -9.95 17.54
C ALA A 138 17.50 -11.00 16.49
N THR A 139 16.78 -12.04 16.92
CA THR A 139 16.23 -13.06 16.02
C THR A 139 15.22 -12.46 15.05
N MET A 140 14.29 -11.66 15.56
CA MET A 140 13.28 -10.99 14.73
C MET A 140 13.92 -10.02 13.72
N LEU A 141 14.96 -9.28 14.12
CA LEU A 141 15.73 -8.41 13.23
C LEU A 141 16.43 -9.22 12.12
N ALA A 142 17.07 -10.34 12.46
CA ALA A 142 17.73 -11.21 11.51
C ALA A 142 16.73 -11.82 10.50
N ASP A 143 15.57 -12.26 10.96
CA ASP A 143 14.48 -12.78 10.13
C ASP A 143 13.96 -11.74 9.14
N LEU A 144 13.95 -10.46 9.55
CA LEU A 144 13.59 -9.32 8.69
C LEU A 144 14.78 -8.83 7.84
N GLY A 145 15.91 -9.57 7.83
CA GLY A 145 17.06 -9.27 6.98
C GLY A 145 17.92 -8.10 7.47
N ILE A 146 17.86 -7.76 8.75
CA ILE A 146 18.78 -6.80 9.38
C ILE A 146 19.96 -7.60 9.96
N SER A 147 21.15 -7.39 9.38
CA SER A 147 22.37 -8.11 9.79
C SER A 147 22.82 -7.74 11.20
N THR A 148 23.42 -8.70 11.91
CA THR A 148 23.81 -8.56 13.32
C THR A 148 24.81 -7.42 13.56
N ASP A 149 25.66 -7.09 12.58
CA ASP A 149 26.61 -5.97 12.66
C ASP A 149 25.95 -4.59 12.70
N LYS A 150 24.63 -4.53 12.43
CA LYS A 150 23.82 -3.32 12.47
C LYS A 150 23.03 -3.15 13.76
N HIS A 151 22.90 -4.20 14.60
CA HIS A 151 22.06 -4.18 15.78
C HIS A 151 22.48 -3.10 16.80
N ASP A 152 23.79 -2.88 16.97
CA ASP A 152 24.34 -1.87 17.88
C ASP A 152 24.52 -0.48 17.24
N LYS A 153 24.19 -0.34 15.93
CA LYS A 153 24.30 0.94 15.23
C LYS A 153 23.07 1.82 15.52
N PRO A 154 23.25 3.16 15.53
CA PRO A 154 22.13 4.07 15.62
C PRO A 154 21.20 3.94 14.40
N MET A 155 19.88 4.06 14.62
CA MET A 155 18.87 4.06 13.55
C MET A 155 19.15 5.07 12.44
N ALA A 156 19.80 6.20 12.76
CA ALA A 156 20.19 7.21 11.77
C ALA A 156 21.11 6.67 10.65
N GLN A 157 21.84 5.58 10.91
CA GLN A 157 22.78 4.97 9.95
C GLN A 157 22.14 3.94 9.01
N LEU A 158 20.87 3.59 9.22
CA LEU A 158 20.12 2.68 8.36
C LEU A 158 19.51 3.41 7.20
N ASP A 159 19.32 2.70 6.09
CA ASP A 159 18.51 3.21 4.98
C ASP A 159 17.00 3.20 5.32
N GLY A 160 16.18 3.83 4.45
CA GLY A 160 14.75 3.96 4.69
C GLY A 160 14.02 2.62 4.79
N ALA A 161 14.40 1.64 3.96
CA ALA A 161 13.76 0.32 3.95
C ALA A 161 14.16 -0.49 5.20
N GLU A 162 15.40 -0.37 5.64
CA GLU A 162 15.87 -0.99 6.89
C GLU A 162 15.17 -0.39 8.10
N LYS A 163 15.01 0.94 8.15
CA LYS A 163 14.25 1.62 9.22
C LYS A 163 12.82 1.09 9.32
N VAL A 164 12.13 0.90 8.19
CA VAL A 164 10.77 0.34 8.17
C VAL A 164 10.74 -1.07 8.77
N ARG A 165 11.71 -1.92 8.43
CA ARG A 165 11.81 -3.30 8.96
C ARG A 165 12.06 -3.31 10.47
N VAL A 166 12.90 -2.41 10.98
CA VAL A 166 13.12 -2.26 12.43
C VAL A 166 11.87 -1.78 13.15
N LEU A 167 11.13 -0.80 12.60
CA LEU A 167 9.88 -0.32 13.19
C LEU A 167 8.78 -1.39 13.15
N LEU A 168 8.80 -2.24 12.12
CA LEU A 168 7.92 -3.41 12.08
C LEU A 168 8.27 -4.39 13.20
N ALA A 169 9.56 -4.74 13.36
CA ALA A 169 10.02 -5.56 14.48
C ALA A 169 9.60 -4.97 15.84
N GLN A 170 9.77 -3.64 16.02
CA GLN A 170 9.33 -2.93 17.23
C GLN A 170 7.83 -3.12 17.50
N ALA A 171 6.98 -2.99 16.47
CA ALA A 171 5.53 -3.13 16.62
C ALA A 171 5.12 -4.57 16.97
N LEU A 172 5.83 -5.56 16.47
CA LEU A 172 5.56 -6.98 16.68
C LEU A 172 6.15 -7.53 17.99
N PHE A 173 7.15 -6.83 18.55
CA PHE A 173 7.93 -7.32 19.69
C PHE A 173 7.10 -7.51 20.96
N GLY A 174 7.36 -8.63 21.63
CA GLY A 174 6.79 -8.95 22.95
C GLY A 174 5.33 -9.39 22.90
N ASP A 175 4.81 -9.89 21.77
CA ASP A 175 3.49 -10.50 21.62
C ASP A 175 2.31 -9.63 22.13
N PRO A 176 2.01 -8.48 21.49
CA PRO A 176 0.93 -7.59 21.93
C PRO A 176 -0.44 -8.25 21.83
N ASP A 177 -1.39 -7.87 22.71
CA ASP A 177 -2.77 -8.36 22.67
C ASP A 177 -3.56 -7.81 21.48
N VAL A 178 -3.17 -6.63 21.00
CA VAL A 178 -3.75 -5.95 19.84
C VAL A 178 -2.64 -5.35 18.99
N LEU A 179 -2.62 -5.75 17.75
CA LEU A 179 -1.66 -5.27 16.75
C LEU A 179 -2.36 -4.43 15.69
N LEU A 180 -1.98 -3.15 15.58
CA LEU A 180 -2.47 -2.21 14.57
C LEU A 180 -1.37 -1.96 13.54
N LEU A 181 -1.63 -2.31 12.28
CA LEU A 181 -0.69 -2.17 11.18
C LEU A 181 -1.25 -1.24 10.10
N ASP A 182 -0.57 -0.12 9.85
CA ASP A 182 -0.93 0.82 8.77
C ASP A 182 0.05 0.67 7.60
N GLU A 183 -0.40 0.03 6.51
CA GLU A 183 0.37 -0.27 5.30
C GLU A 183 1.71 -0.98 5.58
N PRO A 184 1.71 -2.12 6.30
CA PRO A 184 2.95 -2.76 6.74
C PRO A 184 3.78 -3.36 5.59
N THR A 185 3.17 -3.62 4.43
CA THR A 185 3.84 -4.17 3.24
C THR A 185 4.58 -3.12 2.42
N ASN A 186 4.29 -1.82 2.65
CA ASN A 186 4.96 -0.74 1.94
C ASN A 186 6.45 -0.72 2.23
N GLN A 187 7.27 -0.64 1.18
CA GLN A 187 8.74 -0.60 1.23
C GLN A 187 9.41 -1.88 1.76
N LEU A 188 8.65 -2.94 2.04
CA LEU A 188 9.23 -4.25 2.34
C LEU A 188 9.59 -4.98 1.05
N ASP A 189 10.73 -5.68 1.09
CA ASP A 189 11.04 -6.66 0.05
C ASP A 189 10.12 -7.89 0.19
N TYR A 190 10.05 -8.68 -0.88
CA TYR A 190 9.16 -9.83 -0.93
C TYR A 190 9.41 -10.86 0.20
N LEU A 191 10.66 -11.11 0.59
CA LEU A 191 10.97 -12.07 1.65
C LEU A 191 10.47 -11.58 3.01
N SER A 192 10.61 -10.27 3.28
CA SER A 192 10.07 -9.63 4.47
C SER A 192 8.53 -9.69 4.50
N VAL A 193 7.87 -9.54 3.33
CA VAL A 193 6.40 -9.70 3.25
C VAL A 193 5.98 -11.15 3.55
N LEU A 194 6.65 -12.16 2.98
CA LEU A 194 6.36 -13.57 3.28
C LEU A 194 6.56 -13.91 4.77
N TRP A 195 7.61 -13.36 5.37
CA TRP A 195 7.85 -13.53 6.80
C TRP A 195 6.71 -12.91 7.63
N LEU A 196 6.28 -11.68 7.28
CA LEU A 196 5.17 -11.00 7.95
C LEU A 196 3.85 -11.76 7.80
N GLU A 197 3.55 -12.28 6.61
CA GLU A 197 2.37 -13.12 6.38
C GLU A 197 2.36 -14.31 7.34
N LYS A 198 3.47 -15.05 7.41
CA LYS A 198 3.61 -16.20 8.31
C LYS A 198 3.46 -15.79 9.77
N PHE A 199 4.10 -14.69 10.17
CA PHE A 199 3.99 -14.17 11.54
C PHE A 199 2.53 -13.87 11.91
N ILE A 200 1.80 -13.15 11.05
CA ILE A 200 0.38 -12.80 11.31
C ILE A 200 -0.51 -14.05 11.33
N MET A 201 -0.28 -15.02 10.45
CA MET A 201 -1.05 -16.28 10.43
C MET A 201 -0.85 -17.12 11.70
N ASP A 202 0.33 -17.07 12.31
CA ASP A 202 0.66 -17.76 13.56
C ASP A 202 0.26 -16.93 14.81
N PHE A 203 -0.07 -15.65 14.63
CA PHE A 203 -0.39 -14.73 15.72
C PHE A 203 -1.76 -15.05 16.34
N LYS A 204 -1.79 -15.21 17.67
CA LYS A 204 -2.98 -15.70 18.40
C LYS A 204 -3.91 -14.59 18.90
N ASN A 205 -3.49 -13.34 18.77
CA ASN A 205 -4.19 -12.19 19.30
C ASN A 205 -4.92 -11.41 18.18
N THR A 206 -5.47 -10.24 18.48
CA THR A 206 -6.21 -9.44 17.50
C THR A 206 -5.26 -8.66 16.59
N VAL A 207 -5.43 -8.78 15.28
CA VAL A 207 -4.73 -7.94 14.28
C VAL A 207 -5.73 -7.08 13.53
N ILE A 208 -5.45 -5.78 13.40
CA ILE A 208 -6.18 -4.87 12.52
C ILE A 208 -5.15 -4.27 11.56
N VAL A 209 -5.28 -4.59 10.27
CA VAL A 209 -4.33 -4.16 9.25
C VAL A 209 -4.99 -3.33 8.15
N VAL A 210 -4.43 -2.17 7.84
CA VAL A 210 -4.70 -1.43 6.62
C VAL A 210 -3.68 -1.87 5.58
N SER A 211 -4.12 -2.34 4.43
CA SER A 211 -3.23 -2.63 3.31
C SER A 211 -3.93 -2.44 1.97
N HIS A 212 -3.14 -2.06 0.98
CA HIS A 212 -3.53 -2.03 -0.43
C HIS A 212 -3.00 -3.23 -1.22
N ASP A 213 -2.33 -4.17 -0.56
CA ASP A 213 -1.88 -5.44 -1.14
C ASP A 213 -2.97 -6.51 -1.01
N ARG A 214 -3.54 -6.90 -2.16
CA ARG A 214 -4.62 -7.89 -2.21
C ARG A 214 -4.16 -9.29 -1.85
N HIS A 215 -2.95 -9.67 -2.28
CA HIS A 215 -2.38 -10.97 -1.96
C HIS A 215 -2.23 -11.11 -0.45
N PHE A 216 -1.64 -10.10 0.18
CA PHE A 216 -1.48 -10.04 1.62
C PHE A 216 -2.83 -10.11 2.35
N LEU A 217 -3.82 -9.29 1.96
CA LEU A 217 -5.16 -9.32 2.56
C LEU A 217 -5.86 -10.68 2.39
N ASN A 218 -5.70 -11.32 1.23
CA ASN A 218 -6.27 -12.65 0.99
C ASN A 218 -5.62 -13.74 1.84
N LYS A 219 -4.33 -13.57 2.12
CA LYS A 219 -3.54 -14.56 2.85
C LYS A 219 -3.78 -14.51 4.35
N VAL A 220 -3.82 -13.29 4.93
CA VAL A 220 -3.80 -13.12 6.38
C VAL A 220 -5.16 -12.77 7.00
N CYS A 221 -6.10 -12.14 6.24
CA CYS A 221 -7.34 -11.65 6.82
C CYS A 221 -8.43 -12.71 6.89
N THR A 222 -9.08 -12.78 8.05
CA THR A 222 -10.27 -13.59 8.31
C THR A 222 -11.57 -12.78 8.22
N TYR A 223 -11.46 -11.44 8.36
CA TYR A 223 -12.54 -10.47 8.17
C TYR A 223 -12.06 -9.27 7.39
N ILE A 224 -12.96 -8.66 6.62
CA ILE A 224 -12.75 -7.37 5.96
C ILE A 224 -13.67 -6.32 6.57
N ALA A 225 -13.06 -5.23 7.09
CA ALA A 225 -13.75 -4.02 7.54
C ALA A 225 -13.72 -2.98 6.40
N ASP A 226 -14.87 -2.77 5.80
CA ASP A 226 -15.03 -1.90 4.63
C ASP A 226 -15.44 -0.49 5.05
N VAL A 227 -14.56 0.49 4.79
CA VAL A 227 -14.79 1.92 5.05
C VAL A 227 -15.35 2.57 3.80
N ASP A 228 -16.69 2.66 3.70
CA ASP A 228 -17.37 3.33 2.59
C ASP A 228 -18.68 3.96 3.07
N PHE A 229 -19.23 4.92 2.30
CA PHE A 229 -20.47 5.66 2.61
C PHE A 229 -20.47 6.33 4.00
N GLY A 230 -19.32 6.68 4.54
CA GLY A 230 -19.21 7.26 5.89
C GLY A 230 -19.50 6.27 7.02
N GLN A 231 -19.43 4.97 6.75
CA GLN A 231 -19.62 3.88 7.71
C GLN A 231 -18.48 2.88 7.60
N ILE A 232 -18.35 2.03 8.62
CA ILE A 232 -17.44 0.88 8.59
C ILE A 232 -18.27 -0.38 8.79
N LYS A 233 -18.23 -1.29 7.81
CA LYS A 233 -18.99 -2.54 7.85
C LYS A 233 -18.04 -3.74 7.84
N LEU A 234 -18.34 -4.72 8.68
CA LEU A 234 -17.55 -5.94 8.80
C LEU A 234 -18.14 -7.05 7.94
N TYR A 235 -17.28 -7.70 7.17
CA TYR A 235 -17.62 -8.85 6.33
C TYR A 235 -16.73 -10.03 6.73
N PRO A 236 -17.29 -11.23 6.98
CA PRO A 236 -16.50 -12.43 7.21
C PRO A 236 -15.83 -12.87 5.90
N GLY A 237 -14.63 -13.42 6.02
CA GLY A 237 -13.84 -13.90 4.89
C GLY A 237 -12.72 -12.92 4.47
N ASN A 238 -11.96 -13.32 3.47
CA ASN A 238 -10.84 -12.57 2.92
C ASN A 238 -11.28 -11.52 1.89
N TYR A 239 -10.30 -10.84 1.28
CA TYR A 239 -10.57 -9.77 0.29
C TYR A 239 -11.35 -10.25 -0.93
N ASP A 240 -11.05 -11.44 -1.48
CA ASP A 240 -11.74 -11.95 -2.68
C ASP A 240 -13.20 -12.29 -2.38
N PHE A 241 -13.48 -12.86 -1.21
CA PHE A 241 -14.85 -13.12 -0.78
C PHE A 241 -15.64 -11.83 -0.58
N TRP A 242 -15.01 -10.83 0.07
CA TRP A 242 -15.61 -9.49 0.21
C TRP A 242 -15.90 -8.87 -1.16
N LYS A 243 -14.95 -8.93 -2.11
CA LYS A 243 -15.10 -8.35 -3.45
C LYS A 243 -16.29 -8.95 -4.18
N GLN A 244 -16.39 -10.29 -4.23
CA GLN A 244 -17.52 -10.99 -4.86
C GLN A 244 -18.86 -10.62 -4.21
N SER A 245 -18.89 -10.58 -2.87
CA SER A 245 -20.09 -10.22 -2.11
C SER A 245 -20.51 -8.76 -2.35
N SER A 246 -19.55 -7.85 -2.38
CA SER A 246 -19.78 -6.42 -2.64
C SER A 246 -20.30 -6.18 -4.06
N GLU A 247 -19.72 -6.82 -5.08
CA GLU A 247 -20.18 -6.74 -6.47
C GLU A 247 -21.61 -7.25 -6.61
N LEU A 248 -21.95 -8.38 -5.97
CA LEU A 248 -23.31 -8.94 -5.98
C LEU A 248 -24.32 -7.98 -5.32
N ILE A 249 -23.97 -7.41 -4.18
CA ILE A 249 -24.82 -6.44 -3.47
C ILE A 249 -25.04 -5.20 -4.33
N GLN A 250 -24.00 -4.66 -4.97
CA GLN A 250 -24.10 -3.51 -5.86
C GLN A 250 -24.99 -3.81 -7.06
N GLN A 251 -24.85 -4.97 -7.69
CA GLN A 251 -25.70 -5.39 -8.79
C GLN A 251 -27.18 -5.48 -8.37
N GLN A 252 -27.47 -6.10 -7.22
CA GLN A 252 -28.82 -6.19 -6.69
C GLN A 252 -29.43 -4.81 -6.38
N GLN A 253 -28.61 -3.89 -5.86
CA GLN A 253 -29.05 -2.50 -5.61
C GLN A 253 -29.36 -1.75 -6.91
N GLN A 254 -28.51 -1.92 -7.95
CA GLN A 254 -28.74 -1.32 -9.28
C GLN A 254 -30.01 -1.88 -9.92
N ASP A 255 -30.22 -3.19 -9.88
CA ASP A 255 -31.42 -3.84 -10.41
C ASP A 255 -32.69 -3.35 -9.69
N LYS A 256 -32.62 -3.21 -8.35
CA LYS A 256 -33.71 -2.66 -7.55
C LYS A 256 -34.00 -1.21 -7.93
N LYS A 257 -32.96 -0.38 -8.03
CA LYS A 257 -33.08 1.03 -8.43
C LYS A 257 -33.75 1.16 -9.80
N GLN A 258 -33.32 0.39 -10.79
CA GLN A 258 -33.93 0.38 -12.13
C GLN A 258 -35.42 -0.05 -12.10
N LYS A 259 -35.76 -1.05 -11.28
CA LYS A 259 -37.16 -1.48 -11.09
C LYS A 259 -38.00 -0.39 -10.43
N ASP A 260 -37.46 0.25 -9.40
CA ASP A 260 -38.15 1.33 -8.68
C ASP A 260 -38.30 2.57 -9.57
N GLU A 261 -37.30 2.96 -10.37
CA GLU A 261 -37.37 4.05 -11.34
C GLU A 261 -38.43 3.79 -12.40
N LYS A 262 -38.49 2.59 -12.98
CA LYS A 262 -39.57 2.22 -13.93
C LYS A 262 -40.94 2.33 -13.29
N LYS A 263 -41.09 1.83 -12.06
CA LYS A 263 -42.33 1.89 -11.31
C LYS A 263 -42.75 3.34 -10.97
N ILE A 264 -41.79 4.19 -10.62
CA ILE A 264 -42.00 5.63 -10.40
C ILE A 264 -42.49 6.27 -11.69
N GLN A 265 -41.87 6.03 -12.85
CA GLN A 265 -42.30 6.56 -14.15
C GLN A 265 -43.76 6.15 -14.51
N GLU A 266 -44.11 4.88 -14.29
CA GLU A 266 -45.48 4.39 -14.49
C GLU A 266 -46.49 5.10 -13.56
N LEU A 267 -46.15 5.25 -12.29
CA LEU A 267 -46.98 5.93 -11.31
C LEU A 267 -47.12 7.44 -11.62
N GLU A 268 -46.06 8.09 -12.04
CA GLU A 268 -46.06 9.50 -12.46
C GLU A 268 -46.91 9.70 -13.72
N ALA A 269 -46.81 8.82 -14.71
CA ALA A 269 -47.64 8.86 -15.90
C ALA A 269 -49.14 8.73 -15.56
N PHE A 270 -49.46 7.84 -14.59
CA PHE A 270 -50.83 7.72 -14.10
C PHE A 270 -51.28 8.99 -13.36
N VAL A 271 -50.47 9.52 -12.45
CA VAL A 271 -50.81 10.77 -11.71
C VAL A 271 -51.02 11.92 -12.69
N ARG A 272 -50.15 12.07 -13.70
CA ARG A 272 -50.27 13.11 -14.74
C ARG A 272 -51.61 13.00 -15.51
N ARG A 273 -52.00 11.76 -15.86
CA ARG A 273 -53.26 11.52 -16.64
C ARG A 273 -54.54 11.76 -15.84
N PHE A 274 -54.50 11.48 -14.51
CA PHE A 274 -55.73 11.46 -13.71
C PHE A 274 -55.79 12.49 -12.56
N SER A 275 -54.78 13.36 -12.41
CA SER A 275 -54.72 14.37 -11.35
C SER A 275 -55.89 15.38 -11.41
N ALA A 276 -56.41 15.71 -12.60
CA ALA A 276 -57.52 16.64 -12.80
C ALA A 276 -58.90 15.98 -12.69
N ASN A 277 -58.99 14.66 -12.52
CA ASN A 277 -60.26 13.95 -12.51
C ASN A 277 -60.74 13.72 -11.06
N ALA A 278 -61.82 14.38 -10.67
CA ALA A 278 -62.38 14.36 -9.31
C ALA A 278 -62.70 12.94 -8.79
N SER A 279 -63.16 12.02 -9.65
CA SER A 279 -63.47 10.63 -9.28
C SER A 279 -62.23 9.78 -9.00
N LYS A 280 -61.06 10.13 -9.52
CA LYS A 280 -59.78 9.41 -9.37
C LYS A 280 -58.74 10.13 -8.49
N SER A 281 -59.11 11.30 -7.94
CA SER A 281 -58.23 12.12 -7.10
C SER A 281 -57.63 11.35 -5.90
N LYS A 282 -58.46 10.55 -5.20
CA LYS A 282 -57.99 9.70 -4.10
C LYS A 282 -56.94 8.67 -4.56
N GLN A 283 -57.07 8.09 -5.75
CA GLN A 283 -56.12 7.14 -6.31
C GLN A 283 -54.84 7.83 -6.73
N ALA A 284 -54.89 9.04 -7.30
CA ALA A 284 -53.75 9.84 -7.65
C ALA A 284 -52.94 10.24 -6.40
N THR A 285 -53.61 10.62 -5.30
CA THR A 285 -52.97 10.95 -4.02
C THR A 285 -52.30 9.72 -3.39
N SER A 286 -52.95 8.56 -3.42
CA SER A 286 -52.33 7.30 -2.93
C SER A 286 -51.08 6.95 -3.72
N ARG A 287 -51.08 7.14 -5.05
CA ARG A 287 -49.92 6.87 -5.90
C ARG A 287 -48.77 7.89 -5.71
N LYS A 288 -49.10 9.17 -5.42
CA LYS A 288 -48.08 10.14 -5.00
C LYS A 288 -47.34 9.70 -3.73
N LYS A 289 -48.07 9.24 -2.71
CA LYS A 289 -47.45 8.68 -1.50
C LYS A 289 -46.61 7.44 -1.78
N MET A 290 -46.99 6.65 -2.79
CA MET A 290 -46.21 5.49 -3.23
C MET A 290 -44.91 5.89 -3.93
N ILE A 291 -44.96 6.96 -4.74
CA ILE A 291 -43.75 7.56 -5.36
C ILE A 291 -42.80 8.08 -4.29
N GLU A 292 -43.31 8.79 -3.27
CA GLU A 292 -42.49 9.28 -2.15
C GLU A 292 -41.80 8.15 -1.39
N LYS A 293 -42.47 7.01 -1.19
CA LYS A 293 -41.90 5.83 -0.55
C LYS A 293 -40.89 5.06 -1.43
N LEU A 294 -41.04 5.15 -2.75
CA LEU A 294 -40.17 4.50 -3.73
C LEU A 294 -38.98 5.37 -4.14
N ARG A 295 -39.05 6.68 -3.89
CA ARG A 295 -37.90 7.57 -4.08
C ARG A 295 -36.81 7.09 -3.12
N PRO A 296 -35.64 6.66 -3.65
CA PRO A 296 -34.54 6.31 -2.77
C PRO A 296 -34.20 7.54 -1.93
N ASP A 297 -33.96 7.34 -0.65
CA ASP A 297 -33.23 8.32 0.13
C ASP A 297 -31.93 8.63 -0.60
N GLU A 298 -31.46 9.87 -0.58
CA GLU A 298 -30.19 10.25 -1.18
C GLU A 298 -29.08 9.40 -0.50
N MET A 299 -28.81 8.24 -1.10
CA MET A 299 -27.70 7.42 -0.61
C MET A 299 -26.40 8.19 -0.80
N PRO A 300 -25.56 8.30 0.22
CA PRO A 300 -24.22 8.83 0.04
C PRO A 300 -23.54 8.08 -1.10
N THR A 301 -22.89 8.81 -1.99
CA THR A 301 -22.18 8.20 -3.12
C THR A 301 -20.91 7.53 -2.62
N SER A 302 -20.65 6.29 -3.06
CA SER A 302 -19.39 5.62 -2.76
C SER A 302 -18.21 6.50 -3.18
N ARG A 303 -17.20 6.58 -2.32
CA ARG A 303 -15.93 7.25 -2.62
C ARG A 303 -15.02 6.38 -3.49
N ARG A 304 -15.37 5.11 -3.69
CA ARG A 304 -14.62 4.19 -4.54
C ARG A 304 -14.89 4.50 -6.00
N ARG A 305 -13.87 4.98 -6.68
CA ARG A 305 -13.90 5.25 -8.12
C ARG A 305 -12.66 4.64 -8.74
N SER A 306 -12.84 3.81 -9.75
CA SER A 306 -11.73 3.25 -10.51
C SER A 306 -11.33 4.21 -11.63
N PRO A 307 -10.05 4.59 -11.75
CA PRO A 307 -9.58 5.32 -12.90
C PRO A 307 -9.63 4.42 -14.14
N PHE A 308 -9.82 5.02 -15.32
CA PHE A 308 -9.76 4.30 -16.58
C PHE A 308 -8.39 4.47 -17.22
N ILE A 309 -7.53 3.47 -17.08
CA ILE A 309 -6.19 3.44 -17.63
C ILE A 309 -6.20 2.59 -18.92
N HIS A 310 -5.71 3.16 -19.99
CA HIS A 310 -5.54 2.44 -21.26
C HIS A 310 -4.35 3.02 -22.02
N PHE A 311 -3.26 2.26 -22.06
CA PHE A 311 -2.08 2.62 -22.82
C PHE A 311 -2.25 2.11 -24.26
N LYS A 312 -2.11 3.03 -25.22
CA LYS A 312 -2.20 2.70 -26.64
C LYS A 312 -0.86 3.00 -27.29
N PRO A 313 -0.14 2.00 -27.81
CA PRO A 313 1.12 2.26 -28.49
C PRO A 313 0.86 2.98 -29.82
N PHE A 314 1.71 3.94 -30.18
CA PHE A 314 1.60 4.63 -31.48
C PHE A 314 1.79 3.68 -32.67
N ARG A 315 2.55 2.61 -32.44
CA ARG A 315 2.76 1.48 -33.39
C ARG A 315 3.27 0.26 -32.63
N SER A 316 3.13 -0.92 -33.22
CA SER A 316 3.70 -2.16 -32.67
C SER A 316 5.24 -2.13 -32.67
N CYS A 317 5.85 -2.79 -31.68
CA CYS A 317 7.29 -2.96 -31.58
C CYS A 317 7.81 -3.86 -32.70
N GLY A 318 9.06 -3.60 -33.12
CA GLY A 318 9.83 -4.56 -33.95
C GLY A 318 10.25 -5.78 -33.13
N ASN A 319 10.76 -6.83 -33.77
CA ASN A 319 11.14 -8.09 -33.11
C ASN A 319 12.22 -7.91 -32.03
N ARG A 320 13.19 -7.02 -32.25
CA ARG A 320 14.19 -6.65 -31.26
C ARG A 320 13.81 -5.31 -30.62
N VAL A 321 13.47 -5.34 -29.34
CA VAL A 321 13.02 -4.14 -28.61
C VAL A 321 14.21 -3.47 -27.94
N LEU A 322 15.03 -4.23 -27.20
CA LEU A 322 16.15 -3.72 -26.41
C LEU A 322 17.29 -4.75 -26.38
N THR A 323 18.53 -4.28 -26.45
CA THR A 323 19.72 -5.07 -26.17
C THR A 323 20.59 -4.35 -25.14
N VAL A 324 20.87 -5.02 -24.04
CA VAL A 324 21.76 -4.55 -22.96
C VAL A 324 22.97 -5.47 -22.92
N LYS A 325 24.20 -4.90 -22.92
CA LYS A 325 25.45 -5.68 -22.91
C LYS A 325 26.39 -5.16 -21.83
N ASN A 326 26.79 -6.05 -20.93
CA ASN A 326 27.83 -5.84 -19.90
C ASN A 326 27.62 -4.55 -19.11
N LEU A 327 26.37 -4.22 -18.78
CA LEU A 327 25.98 -2.99 -18.13
C LEU A 327 26.42 -3.02 -16.67
N SER A 328 27.16 -1.98 -16.26
CA SER A 328 27.54 -1.74 -14.88
C SER A 328 27.25 -0.29 -14.53
N ALA A 329 26.77 -0.05 -13.31
CA ALA A 329 26.45 1.30 -12.83
C ALA A 329 26.67 1.44 -11.33
N SER A 330 27.04 2.64 -10.90
CA SER A 330 27.22 3.05 -9.50
C SER A 330 26.28 4.21 -9.16
N VAL A 331 25.80 4.25 -7.92
CA VAL A 331 25.00 5.35 -7.38
C VAL A 331 25.67 5.86 -6.11
N GLY A 332 25.97 7.17 -6.07
CA GLY A 332 26.70 7.76 -4.93
C GLY A 332 28.13 7.25 -4.72
N GLY A 333 28.71 6.54 -5.71
CA GLY A 333 30.03 5.92 -5.62
C GLY A 333 29.98 4.43 -5.28
N ASP A 334 28.82 3.90 -4.88
CA ASP A 334 28.65 2.47 -4.57
C ASP A 334 28.19 1.71 -5.83
N PRO A 335 28.83 0.58 -6.19
CA PRO A 335 28.41 -0.23 -7.33
C PRO A 335 27.08 -0.91 -7.04
N VAL A 336 26.07 -0.67 -7.89
CA VAL A 336 24.70 -1.18 -7.73
C VAL A 336 24.32 -2.19 -8.82
N LEU A 337 24.98 -2.13 -10.00
CA LEU A 337 24.80 -3.06 -11.11
C LEU A 337 26.14 -3.56 -11.58
N LYS A 338 26.25 -4.88 -11.84
CA LYS A 338 27.48 -5.51 -12.30
C LYS A 338 27.18 -6.46 -13.47
N ASP A 339 27.76 -6.15 -14.63
CA ASP A 339 27.79 -7.00 -15.82
C ASP A 339 26.41 -7.54 -16.26
N VAL A 340 25.39 -6.66 -16.22
CA VAL A 340 24.02 -7.00 -16.59
C VAL A 340 23.90 -7.09 -18.10
N SER A 341 23.45 -8.23 -18.62
CA SER A 341 23.31 -8.46 -20.06
C SER A 341 22.04 -9.23 -20.36
N PHE A 342 21.15 -8.62 -21.15
CA PHE A 342 19.91 -9.26 -21.62
C PHE A 342 19.39 -8.60 -22.91
N THR A 343 18.46 -9.28 -23.59
CA THR A 343 17.71 -8.74 -24.71
C THR A 343 16.23 -8.77 -24.39
N LEU A 344 15.48 -7.77 -24.80
CA LEU A 344 14.01 -7.78 -24.76
C LEU A 344 13.49 -7.95 -26.17
N GLU A 345 12.66 -8.96 -26.36
CA GLU A 345 12.01 -9.25 -27.63
C GLU A 345 10.58 -8.70 -27.66
N LYS A 346 9.96 -8.71 -28.83
CA LYS A 346 8.56 -8.35 -28.99
C LYS A 346 7.69 -9.26 -28.10
N ASP A 347 6.65 -8.69 -27.52
CA ASP A 347 5.66 -9.37 -26.67
C ASP A 347 6.22 -9.88 -25.31
N GLU A 348 7.47 -9.57 -24.98
CA GLU A 348 8.00 -9.82 -23.65
C GLU A 348 7.61 -8.68 -22.69
N LYS A 349 7.08 -9.09 -21.53
CA LYS A 349 6.81 -8.22 -20.39
C LYS A 349 7.73 -8.66 -19.26
N LEU A 350 8.68 -7.80 -18.93
CA LEU A 350 9.78 -8.08 -18.02
C LEU A 350 9.51 -7.48 -16.63
N ALA A 351 9.60 -8.29 -15.59
CA ALA A 351 9.73 -7.80 -14.22
C ALA A 351 11.19 -7.77 -13.78
N ILE A 352 11.62 -6.64 -13.22
CA ILE A 352 12.90 -6.52 -12.53
C ILE A 352 12.64 -6.65 -11.04
N VAL A 353 13.24 -7.65 -10.42
CA VAL A 353 13.13 -7.95 -8.99
C VAL A 353 14.50 -7.93 -8.31
N GLY A 354 14.56 -8.01 -7.00
CA GLY A 354 15.79 -8.05 -6.21
C GLY A 354 15.61 -7.39 -4.86
N GLN A 355 16.44 -7.79 -3.89
CA GLN A 355 16.41 -7.24 -2.52
C GLN A 355 16.86 -5.78 -2.47
N ASN A 356 17.84 -5.41 -3.32
CA ASN A 356 18.35 -4.04 -3.39
C ASN A 356 17.44 -3.15 -4.26
N GLY A 357 16.68 -2.28 -3.62
CA GLY A 357 15.81 -1.31 -4.31
C GLY A 357 16.59 -0.33 -5.19
N VAL A 358 17.80 0.05 -4.79
CA VAL A 358 18.66 0.97 -5.56
C VAL A 358 19.10 0.34 -6.87
N SER A 359 19.44 -0.96 -6.87
CA SER A 359 19.81 -1.69 -8.11
C SER A 359 18.66 -1.73 -9.12
N LYS A 360 17.42 -1.96 -8.65
CA LYS A 360 16.23 -1.99 -9.51
C LYS A 360 15.98 -0.63 -10.17
N THR A 361 15.93 0.42 -9.36
CA THR A 361 15.74 1.81 -9.84
C THR A 361 16.89 2.23 -10.77
N ALA A 362 18.16 1.96 -10.41
CA ALA A 362 19.31 2.30 -11.24
C ALA A 362 19.23 1.66 -12.63
N LEU A 363 18.77 0.40 -12.74
CA LEU A 363 18.59 -0.23 -14.05
C LEU A 363 17.53 0.48 -14.88
N LEU A 364 16.40 0.84 -14.29
CA LEU A 364 15.34 1.57 -15.00
C LEU A 364 15.77 2.99 -15.38
N ASP A 365 16.47 3.71 -14.51
CA ASP A 365 17.02 5.04 -14.78
C ASP A 365 18.03 5.02 -15.93
N VAL A 366 18.89 4.00 -15.97
CA VAL A 366 19.84 3.82 -17.09
C VAL A 366 19.08 3.52 -18.37
N LEU A 367 18.03 2.68 -18.36
CA LEU A 367 17.19 2.38 -19.52
C LEU A 367 16.36 3.60 -19.99
N ALA A 368 15.95 4.47 -19.04
CA ALA A 368 15.26 5.71 -19.34
C ALA A 368 16.19 6.85 -19.83
N GLY A 369 17.50 6.67 -19.65
CA GLY A 369 18.51 7.69 -19.97
C GLY A 369 18.71 8.77 -18.89
N GLU A 370 18.15 8.55 -17.69
CA GLU A 370 18.29 9.46 -16.54
C GLU A 370 19.62 9.24 -15.78
N LEU A 371 20.17 8.02 -15.87
CA LEU A 371 21.47 7.65 -15.28
C LEU A 371 22.43 7.18 -16.36
N THR A 372 23.66 7.70 -16.36
CA THR A 372 24.72 7.24 -17.26
C THR A 372 25.41 5.99 -16.64
N PRO A 373 25.52 4.87 -17.36
CA PRO A 373 26.22 3.69 -16.86
C PRO A 373 27.72 3.90 -16.82
N ASP A 374 28.41 3.20 -15.90
CA ASP A 374 29.88 3.19 -15.78
C ASP A 374 30.53 2.42 -16.92
N ALA A 375 29.88 1.32 -17.37
CA ALA A 375 30.34 0.48 -18.46
C ALA A 375 29.17 -0.23 -19.14
N GLY A 376 29.43 -0.75 -20.35
CA GLY A 376 28.44 -1.46 -21.15
C GLY A 376 27.74 -0.61 -22.19
N SER A 377 26.72 -1.17 -22.82
CA SER A 377 25.95 -0.47 -23.86
C SER A 377 24.48 -0.87 -23.85
N ILE A 378 23.63 0.08 -24.27
CA ILE A 378 22.19 -0.08 -24.42
C ILE A 378 21.86 0.28 -25.86
N GLU A 379 21.15 -0.61 -26.53
CA GLU A 379 20.64 -0.40 -27.89
C GLU A 379 19.13 -0.61 -27.90
N TRP A 380 18.37 0.48 -28.10
CA TRP A 380 16.95 0.42 -28.40
C TRP A 380 16.72 0.17 -29.90
N GLY A 381 15.68 -0.59 -30.23
CA GLY A 381 15.29 -0.76 -31.64
C GLY A 381 14.82 0.57 -32.27
N ASP A 382 15.06 0.75 -33.57
CA ASP A 382 14.76 2.00 -34.31
C ASP A 382 13.30 2.45 -34.24
N THR A 383 12.39 1.56 -33.88
CA THR A 383 10.96 1.79 -33.82
C THR A 383 10.44 2.05 -32.41
N ILE A 384 11.33 2.09 -31.44
CA ILE A 384 10.97 2.15 -30.03
C ILE A 384 10.83 3.59 -29.55
N ARG A 385 9.73 3.85 -28.84
CA ARG A 385 9.49 5.05 -28.06
C ARG A 385 9.17 4.63 -26.64
N THR A 386 10.03 4.97 -25.70
CA THR A 386 9.84 4.67 -24.29
C THR A 386 8.94 5.69 -23.61
N SER A 387 8.16 5.24 -22.62
CA SER A 387 7.49 6.11 -21.65
C SER A 387 7.87 5.63 -20.25
N TYR A 388 8.39 6.53 -19.42
CA TYR A 388 8.92 6.22 -18.11
C TYR A 388 8.07 6.79 -16.97
N PHE A 389 7.78 5.93 -16.00
CA PHE A 389 7.19 6.26 -14.70
C PHE A 389 8.26 6.02 -13.63
N PRO A 390 8.92 7.06 -13.10
CA PRO A 390 9.96 6.93 -12.10
C PRO A 390 9.38 6.66 -10.71
N LYS A 391 10.17 6.05 -9.84
CA LYS A 391 9.82 5.77 -8.45
C LYS A 391 9.56 7.06 -7.66
N ASP A 392 10.44 8.06 -7.79
CA ASP A 392 10.22 9.42 -7.28
C ASP A 392 9.81 10.34 -8.44
N ASN A 393 8.56 10.73 -8.43
CA ASN A 393 8.00 11.63 -9.42
C ASN A 393 7.90 13.09 -8.94
N THR A 394 8.47 13.43 -7.79
CA THR A 394 8.36 14.76 -7.15
C THR A 394 8.88 15.87 -8.06
N ASP A 395 9.94 15.59 -8.81
CA ASP A 395 10.58 16.56 -9.70
C ASP A 395 9.68 17.04 -10.84
N TYR A 396 8.75 16.21 -11.28
CA TYR A 396 7.77 16.56 -12.31
C TYR A 396 6.74 17.60 -11.83
N PHE A 397 6.58 17.79 -10.52
CA PHE A 397 5.56 18.62 -9.90
C PHE A 397 6.10 19.84 -9.15
N LYS A 398 7.35 20.25 -9.42
CA LYS A 398 7.99 21.40 -8.75
C LYS A 398 7.43 22.77 -9.17
N ASN A 399 6.94 22.88 -10.39
CA ASN A 399 6.48 24.14 -10.95
C ASN A 399 5.08 24.51 -10.42
N LYS A 400 4.88 25.80 -10.11
CA LYS A 400 3.58 26.32 -9.66
C LYS A 400 2.66 26.54 -10.86
N MET A 401 1.89 25.50 -11.23
CA MET A 401 0.94 25.54 -12.34
C MET A 401 -0.26 24.64 -12.07
N SER A 402 -1.35 24.79 -12.83
CA SER A 402 -2.47 23.88 -12.75
C SER A 402 -2.11 22.52 -13.36
N ILE A 403 -2.85 21.45 -12.96
CA ILE A 403 -2.63 20.11 -13.53
C ILE A 403 -2.92 20.09 -15.04
N MET A 404 -3.83 20.95 -15.50
CA MET A 404 -4.16 21.15 -16.91
C MET A 404 -2.95 21.69 -17.69
N ASP A 405 -2.35 22.80 -17.18
CA ASP A 405 -1.18 23.42 -17.80
C ASP A 405 0.03 22.50 -17.73
N TRP A 406 0.18 21.77 -16.64
CA TRP A 406 1.23 20.77 -16.47
C TRP A 406 1.14 19.67 -17.52
N LEU A 407 -0.06 19.08 -17.74
CA LEU A 407 -0.22 18.04 -18.74
C LEU A 407 -0.01 18.60 -20.17
N SER A 408 -0.48 19.82 -20.44
CA SER A 408 -0.29 20.52 -21.72
C SER A 408 1.19 20.77 -22.04
N SER A 409 2.06 20.98 -21.02
CA SER A 409 3.48 21.25 -21.25
C SER A 409 4.27 20.09 -21.85
N TYR A 410 3.71 18.89 -21.91
CA TYR A 410 4.38 17.71 -22.50
C TYR A 410 4.04 17.47 -23.98
N GLN A 411 3.01 18.13 -24.52
CA GLN A 411 2.64 17.96 -25.92
C GLN A 411 1.83 19.15 -26.44
N ASP A 412 2.46 20.02 -27.24
CA ASP A 412 1.87 21.27 -27.74
C ASP A 412 0.70 21.08 -28.71
N SER A 413 0.51 19.89 -29.29
CA SER A 413 -0.48 19.60 -30.32
C SER A 413 -1.82 19.04 -29.82
N VAL A 414 -1.97 18.85 -28.50
CA VAL A 414 -3.19 18.26 -27.89
C VAL A 414 -4.16 19.38 -27.51
N ASP A 415 -5.42 19.26 -27.96
CA ASP A 415 -6.43 20.25 -27.62
C ASP A 415 -6.91 20.11 -26.15
N ASN A 416 -7.54 21.19 -25.65
CA ASN A 416 -8.03 21.24 -24.27
C ASN A 416 -9.11 20.18 -23.96
N GLU A 417 -9.85 19.71 -24.94
CA GLU A 417 -10.89 18.69 -24.77
C GLU A 417 -10.24 17.32 -24.55
N ALA A 418 -9.24 16.98 -25.35
CA ALA A 418 -8.46 15.74 -25.17
C ALA A 418 -7.70 15.72 -23.83
N LEU A 419 -7.07 16.85 -23.42
CA LEU A 419 -6.41 16.97 -22.11
C LEU A 419 -7.39 16.73 -20.95
N ARG A 420 -8.57 17.34 -21.00
CA ARG A 420 -9.66 17.07 -20.01
C ARG A 420 -10.11 15.62 -20.05
N GLY A 421 -10.13 15.01 -21.23
CA GLY A 421 -10.43 13.58 -21.41
C GLY A 421 -9.43 12.68 -20.69
N PHE A 422 -8.12 12.93 -20.81
CA PHE A 422 -7.08 12.19 -20.08
C PHE A 422 -7.21 12.38 -18.57
N LEU A 423 -7.35 13.62 -18.10
CA LEU A 423 -7.50 13.93 -16.68
C LEU A 423 -8.80 13.36 -16.11
N GLY A 424 -9.92 13.44 -16.86
CA GLY A 424 -11.22 12.89 -16.45
C GLY A 424 -11.19 11.38 -16.25
N ARG A 425 -10.50 10.64 -17.13
CA ARG A 425 -10.25 9.19 -16.97
C ARG A 425 -9.49 8.88 -15.68
N MET A 426 -8.61 9.78 -15.26
CA MET A 426 -7.83 9.70 -14.01
C MET A 426 -8.54 10.34 -12.80
N LEU A 427 -9.86 10.54 -12.91
CA LEU A 427 -10.73 11.07 -11.84
C LEU A 427 -10.46 12.53 -11.45
N PHE A 428 -9.75 13.31 -12.28
CA PHE A 428 -9.65 14.75 -12.13
C PHE A 428 -10.82 15.41 -12.86
N SER A 429 -11.82 15.87 -12.13
CA SER A 429 -13.04 16.47 -12.69
C SER A 429 -13.28 17.87 -12.14
N GLY A 430 -13.92 18.73 -12.95
CA GLY A 430 -14.30 20.06 -12.52
C GLY A 430 -13.15 20.92 -12.01
N ASP A 431 -13.19 21.27 -10.71
CA ASP A 431 -12.18 22.10 -10.08
C ASP A 431 -10.87 21.38 -9.79
N ASP A 432 -10.87 20.03 -9.76
CA ASP A 432 -9.64 19.26 -9.58
C ASP A 432 -8.63 19.51 -10.71
N ALA A 433 -9.12 19.71 -11.94
CA ALA A 433 -8.25 20.04 -13.09
C ALA A 433 -7.54 21.40 -12.95
N LYS A 434 -8.00 22.27 -12.05
CA LYS A 434 -7.41 23.59 -11.76
C LYS A 434 -6.47 23.54 -10.54
N LYS A 435 -6.40 22.44 -9.79
CA LYS A 435 -5.50 22.31 -8.65
C LYS A 435 -4.06 22.56 -9.05
N ASN A 436 -3.32 23.23 -8.17
CA ASN A 436 -1.88 23.36 -8.33
C ASN A 436 -1.22 21.99 -8.16
N VAL A 437 -0.31 21.63 -9.06
CA VAL A 437 0.38 20.33 -9.02
C VAL A 437 1.18 20.09 -7.75
N GLN A 438 1.62 21.15 -7.08
CA GLN A 438 2.40 21.05 -5.83
C GLN A 438 1.57 20.53 -4.63
N VAL A 439 0.25 20.71 -4.64
CA VAL A 439 -0.64 20.28 -3.55
C VAL A 439 -1.27 18.91 -3.78
N LEU A 440 -0.89 18.23 -4.86
CA LEU A 440 -1.39 16.88 -5.16
C LEU A 440 -0.86 15.86 -4.16
N SER A 441 -1.74 14.96 -3.70
CA SER A 441 -1.36 13.79 -2.94
C SER A 441 -0.51 12.81 -3.78
N GLY A 442 0.19 11.87 -3.15
CA GLY A 442 1.00 10.86 -3.86
C GLY A 442 0.18 10.09 -4.91
N GLY A 443 -1.02 9.63 -4.55
CA GLY A 443 -1.92 8.95 -5.49
C GLY A 443 -2.45 9.86 -6.61
N GLU A 444 -2.71 11.14 -6.36
CA GLU A 444 -3.06 12.11 -7.40
C GLU A 444 -1.88 12.35 -8.36
N LYS A 445 -0.65 12.48 -7.84
CA LYS A 445 0.55 12.59 -8.67
C LYS A 445 0.73 11.36 -9.58
N ALA A 446 0.57 10.16 -9.03
CA ALA A 446 0.66 8.92 -9.80
C ALA A 446 -0.39 8.88 -10.93
N ARG A 447 -1.65 9.23 -10.65
CA ARG A 447 -2.71 9.32 -11.68
C ARG A 447 -2.42 10.40 -12.73
N ALA A 448 -1.83 11.53 -12.35
CA ALA A 448 -1.38 12.54 -13.31
C ALA A 448 -0.27 12.00 -14.23
N MET A 449 0.71 11.27 -13.68
CA MET A 449 1.75 10.62 -14.46
C MET A 449 1.18 9.59 -15.43
N PHE A 450 0.16 8.80 -15.05
CA PHE A 450 -0.51 7.90 -15.99
C PHE A 450 -1.20 8.65 -17.12
N SER A 451 -1.82 9.83 -16.84
CA SER A 451 -2.36 10.70 -17.90
C SER A 451 -1.29 11.11 -18.91
N ARG A 452 -0.11 11.52 -18.41
CA ARG A 452 1.05 11.87 -19.25
C ARG A 452 1.52 10.68 -20.10
N MET A 453 1.64 9.49 -19.50
CA MET A 453 2.09 8.29 -20.22
C MET A 453 1.07 7.84 -21.29
N MET A 454 -0.23 7.92 -20.99
CA MET A 454 -1.29 7.64 -21.99
C MET A 454 -1.24 8.61 -23.16
N MET A 455 -0.89 9.87 -22.91
CA MET A 455 -0.78 10.92 -23.93
C MET A 455 0.48 10.73 -24.80
N ALA A 456 1.57 10.21 -24.21
CA ALA A 456 2.86 10.04 -24.89
C ALA A 456 2.87 8.89 -25.91
N ASP A 457 1.86 8.01 -25.93
CA ASP A 457 1.68 6.88 -26.87
C ASP A 457 2.92 5.97 -27.03
N GLY A 458 3.73 5.81 -25.99
CA GLY A 458 4.91 4.96 -25.98
C GLY A 458 4.57 3.50 -26.33
N ASN A 459 5.43 2.84 -27.11
CA ASN A 459 5.27 1.42 -27.38
C ASN A 459 6.15 0.51 -26.48
N VAL A 460 6.98 1.12 -25.65
CA VAL A 460 7.64 0.45 -24.52
C VAL A 460 7.40 1.27 -23.25
N LEU A 461 6.86 0.62 -22.24
CA LEU A 461 6.58 1.24 -20.95
C LEU A 461 7.61 0.79 -19.92
N LEU A 462 8.18 1.76 -19.19
CA LEU A 462 9.09 1.54 -18.08
C LEU A 462 8.37 2.01 -16.80
N PHE A 463 8.20 1.12 -15.83
CA PHE A 463 7.53 1.44 -14.58
C PHE A 463 8.41 1.09 -13.38
N ASP A 464 8.70 2.09 -12.55
CA ASP A 464 9.36 1.88 -11.27
C ASP A 464 8.37 2.07 -10.12
N GLU A 465 7.94 0.96 -9.51
CA GLU A 465 6.98 0.89 -8.39
C GLU A 465 5.68 1.67 -8.66
N PRO A 466 4.94 1.41 -9.74
CA PRO A 466 3.77 2.19 -10.15
C PRO A 466 2.57 2.07 -9.20
N THR A 467 2.57 1.08 -8.33
CA THR A 467 1.48 0.80 -7.39
C THR A 467 1.59 1.56 -6.08
N ASN A 468 2.75 2.17 -5.79
CA ASN A 468 2.97 2.94 -4.57
C ASN A 468 1.98 4.10 -4.46
N HIS A 469 1.41 4.28 -3.27
CA HIS A 469 0.42 5.33 -2.94
C HIS A 469 -0.94 5.23 -3.66
N LEU A 470 -1.18 4.17 -4.44
CA LEU A 470 -2.46 3.93 -5.10
C LEU A 470 -3.41 3.20 -4.14
N ASP A 471 -4.72 3.43 -4.31
CA ASP A 471 -5.75 2.61 -3.69
C ASP A 471 -6.00 1.32 -4.49
N LEU A 472 -6.72 0.38 -3.89
CA LEU A 472 -7.02 -0.93 -4.48
C LEU A 472 -7.70 -0.84 -5.85
N GLU A 473 -8.53 0.18 -6.06
CA GLU A 473 -9.23 0.44 -7.31
C GLU A 473 -8.25 0.88 -8.41
N ALA A 474 -7.31 1.77 -8.09
CA ALA A 474 -6.29 2.23 -9.04
C ALA A 474 -5.25 1.14 -9.33
N ILE A 475 -4.85 0.34 -8.34
CA ILE A 475 -3.99 -0.85 -8.52
C ILE A 475 -4.67 -1.84 -9.47
N SER A 476 -5.98 -2.08 -9.29
CA SER A 476 -6.74 -2.93 -10.20
C SER A 476 -6.75 -2.42 -11.63
N ALA A 477 -6.94 -1.12 -11.78
CA ALA A 477 -7.02 -0.49 -13.09
C ALA A 477 -5.67 -0.54 -13.83
N ILE A 478 -4.55 -0.26 -13.14
CA ILE A 478 -3.21 -0.35 -13.75
C ILE A 478 -2.86 -1.80 -14.11
N ASN A 479 -3.16 -2.77 -13.22
CA ASN A 479 -2.93 -4.18 -13.51
C ASN A 479 -3.63 -4.60 -14.80
N THR A 480 -4.94 -4.35 -14.91
CA THR A 480 -5.72 -4.67 -16.11
C THR A 480 -5.19 -3.96 -17.35
N ALA A 481 -4.79 -2.69 -17.22
CA ALA A 481 -4.24 -1.93 -18.35
C ALA A 481 -2.91 -2.51 -18.85
N LEU A 482 -2.04 -2.98 -17.94
CA LEU A 482 -0.76 -3.58 -18.29
C LEU A 482 -0.91 -5.02 -18.82
N GLU A 483 -1.90 -5.78 -18.36
CA GLU A 483 -2.23 -7.11 -18.92
C GLU A 483 -2.59 -7.03 -20.42
N VAL A 484 -3.43 -6.05 -20.79
CA VAL A 484 -3.92 -5.91 -22.17
C VAL A 484 -3.01 -5.05 -23.06
N PHE A 485 -1.95 -4.45 -22.52
CA PHE A 485 -1.03 -3.62 -23.29
C PHE A 485 -0.27 -4.45 -24.33
N ASP A 486 -0.39 -4.04 -25.61
CA ASP A 486 0.23 -4.70 -26.76
C ASP A 486 1.56 -4.01 -27.13
N GLY A 487 2.49 -3.96 -26.19
CA GLY A 487 3.82 -3.36 -26.36
C GLY A 487 4.84 -3.98 -25.40
N GLY A 488 6.09 -3.51 -25.49
CA GLY A 488 7.14 -3.92 -24.54
C GLY A 488 6.88 -3.33 -23.16
N LEU A 489 7.16 -4.10 -22.13
CA LEU A 489 7.01 -3.65 -20.73
C LEU A 489 8.22 -4.07 -19.92
N ILE A 490 8.76 -3.13 -19.14
CA ILE A 490 9.74 -3.39 -18.10
C ILE A 490 9.22 -2.73 -16.83
N LEU A 491 9.05 -3.49 -15.76
CA LEU A 491 8.52 -2.97 -14.51
C LEU A 491 9.26 -3.49 -13.27
N THR A 492 9.27 -2.67 -12.23
CA THR A 492 9.50 -3.10 -10.85
C THR A 492 8.21 -2.98 -10.08
N SER A 493 7.95 -3.85 -9.14
CA SER A 493 6.84 -3.72 -8.19
C SER A 493 7.08 -4.56 -6.95
N HIS A 494 6.45 -4.15 -5.84
CA HIS A 494 6.26 -4.98 -4.64
C HIS A 494 4.86 -5.61 -4.62
N ASP A 495 3.97 -5.22 -5.54
CA ASP A 495 2.63 -5.82 -5.67
C ASP A 495 2.74 -7.21 -6.28
N PHE A 496 2.44 -8.22 -5.45
CA PHE A 496 2.54 -9.62 -5.83
C PHE A 496 1.60 -9.98 -6.99
N GLN A 497 0.38 -9.46 -6.99
CA GLN A 497 -0.58 -9.76 -8.04
C GLN A 497 -0.12 -9.20 -9.38
N LEU A 498 0.40 -7.96 -9.39
CA LEU A 498 0.96 -7.35 -10.59
C LEU A 498 2.13 -8.16 -11.15
N LEU A 499 3.05 -8.60 -10.27
CA LEU A 499 4.20 -9.43 -10.65
C LEU A 499 3.80 -10.81 -11.18
N ASN A 500 2.67 -11.35 -10.74
CA ASN A 500 2.23 -12.69 -11.11
C ASN A 500 1.32 -12.71 -12.36
N THR A 501 0.63 -11.61 -12.66
CA THR A 501 -0.35 -11.58 -13.76
C THR A 501 0.16 -10.92 -15.03
N VAL A 502 1.12 -10.01 -14.95
CA VAL A 502 1.54 -9.18 -16.09
C VAL A 502 2.83 -9.66 -16.75
N PRO A 503 3.95 -9.86 -16.01
CA PRO A 503 5.22 -10.28 -16.64
C PRO A 503 5.19 -11.75 -17.05
N ASN A 504 5.91 -12.05 -18.14
CA ASN A 504 6.19 -13.41 -18.58
C ASN A 504 7.68 -13.77 -18.48
N ARG A 505 8.49 -12.84 -17.96
CA ARG A 505 9.92 -12.98 -17.73
C ARG A 505 10.35 -12.19 -16.50
N ILE A 506 11.27 -12.75 -15.72
CA ILE A 506 11.79 -12.16 -14.50
C ILE A 506 13.29 -12.06 -14.58
N ILE A 507 13.81 -10.87 -14.29
CA ILE A 507 15.22 -10.61 -14.08
C ILE A 507 15.43 -10.14 -12.64
N GLU A 508 16.21 -10.88 -11.86
CA GLU A 508 16.66 -10.44 -10.56
C GLU A 508 18.02 -9.78 -10.68
N VAL A 509 18.16 -8.57 -10.16
CA VAL A 509 19.40 -7.80 -10.18
C VAL A 509 19.96 -7.58 -8.79
N SER A 510 21.27 -7.63 -8.69
CA SER A 510 22.02 -7.33 -7.47
C SER A 510 23.38 -6.73 -7.80
N PRO A 511 24.09 -6.13 -6.82
CA PRO A 511 25.50 -5.72 -7.00
C PRO A 511 26.45 -6.86 -7.36
N TYR A 512 26.03 -8.12 -7.20
CA TYR A 512 26.84 -9.30 -7.41
C TYR A 512 26.59 -10.01 -8.74
N GLY A 513 25.49 -9.65 -9.45
CA GLY A 513 25.13 -10.24 -10.73
C GLY A 513 23.63 -10.22 -11.01
N MET A 514 23.20 -11.06 -11.96
CA MET A 514 21.80 -11.17 -12.35
C MET A 514 21.34 -12.62 -12.49
N ILE A 515 20.04 -12.85 -12.31
CA ILE A 515 19.33 -14.09 -12.64
C ILE A 515 18.25 -13.76 -13.67
N ASP A 516 18.16 -14.53 -14.75
CA ASP A 516 17.16 -14.34 -15.80
C ASP A 516 16.35 -15.63 -15.98
N ARG A 517 15.02 -15.52 -15.89
CA ARG A 517 14.09 -16.67 -16.02
C ARG A 517 12.81 -16.26 -16.78
N ARG A 518 12.38 -17.13 -17.69
CA ARG A 518 11.10 -17.01 -18.39
C ARG A 518 10.08 -17.90 -17.68
N MET A 519 9.42 -17.37 -16.68
CA MET A 519 8.37 -18.02 -15.88
C MET A 519 7.55 -16.97 -15.14
N ASP A 520 6.41 -17.37 -14.57
CA ASP A 520 5.62 -16.54 -13.67
C ASP A 520 6.34 -16.34 -12.32
N PHE A 521 5.89 -15.35 -11.54
CA PHE A 521 6.57 -14.96 -10.31
C PHE A 521 6.46 -16.01 -9.20
N ASP A 522 5.32 -16.71 -9.09
CA ASP A 522 5.14 -17.80 -8.13
C ASP A 522 6.15 -18.93 -8.37
N SER A 523 6.24 -19.39 -9.63
CA SER A 523 7.21 -20.41 -10.03
C SER A 523 8.66 -19.96 -9.80
N TYR A 524 8.94 -18.68 -10.05
CA TYR A 524 10.26 -18.10 -9.82
C TYR A 524 10.67 -18.13 -8.34
N MET A 525 9.74 -17.83 -7.45
CA MET A 525 10.00 -17.82 -6.01
C MET A 525 10.19 -19.22 -5.42
N GLN A 526 9.62 -20.24 -6.06
CA GLN A 526 9.74 -21.65 -5.66
C GLN A 526 10.91 -22.38 -6.34
N ASP A 527 11.62 -21.75 -7.30
CA ASP A 527 12.72 -22.37 -8.02
C ASP A 527 13.96 -22.52 -7.11
N GLU A 528 14.31 -23.78 -6.79
CA GLU A 528 15.48 -24.11 -5.95
C GLU A 528 16.80 -23.60 -6.53
N ARG A 529 16.94 -23.51 -7.85
CA ARG A 529 18.16 -23.00 -8.51
C ARG A 529 18.31 -21.50 -8.27
N VAL A 530 17.20 -20.77 -8.31
CA VAL A 530 17.17 -19.34 -7.97
C VAL A 530 17.58 -19.15 -6.50
N ALA A 531 17.04 -19.95 -5.59
CA ALA A 531 17.39 -19.91 -4.18
C ALA A 531 18.89 -20.19 -3.93
N GLN A 532 19.46 -21.17 -4.63
CA GLN A 532 20.91 -21.48 -4.55
C GLN A 532 21.79 -20.33 -5.05
N ILE A 533 21.42 -19.66 -6.16
CA ILE A 533 22.17 -18.51 -6.67
C ILE A 533 22.12 -17.35 -5.69
N ARG A 534 20.93 -17.03 -5.13
CA ARG A 534 20.79 -16.00 -4.10
C ARG A 534 21.67 -16.26 -2.88
N GLN A 535 21.72 -17.51 -2.43
CA GLN A 535 22.60 -17.89 -1.32
C GLN A 535 24.09 -17.64 -1.64
N SER A 536 24.52 -17.85 -2.89
CA SER A 536 25.89 -17.56 -3.31
C SER A 536 26.21 -16.05 -3.28
N TRP A 537 25.22 -15.18 -3.43
CA TRP A 537 25.40 -13.72 -3.30
C TRP A 537 25.48 -13.25 -1.85
N ALA A 538 24.87 -13.98 -0.91
CA ALA A 538 24.89 -13.67 0.51
C ALA A 538 26.23 -14.03 1.21
N VAL A 539 27.08 -14.83 0.56
CA VAL A 539 28.40 -15.18 1.10
C VAL A 539 29.41 -14.09 0.71
N PRO A 540 30.04 -13.37 1.66
CA PRO A 540 31.10 -12.43 1.33
C PRO A 540 32.21 -13.17 0.58
N VAL A 541 32.57 -12.67 -0.60
CA VAL A 541 33.79 -13.11 -1.29
C VAL A 541 34.98 -12.74 -0.38
N GLN A 542 35.65 -13.75 0.21
CA GLN A 542 36.83 -13.58 1.05
C GLN A 542 37.98 -12.94 0.27
#